data_72f9c970f5fb44c7a9fa508ee2e2c916
#
_entry.id   72f9c970f5fb44c7a9fa508ee2e2c916
#
_cell.length_a   1.000
_cell.length_b   1.000
_cell.length_c   1.000
_cell.angle_alpha   90.00
_cell.angle_beta   90.00
_cell.angle_gamma   90.00
#
_symmetry.space_group_name_H-M   'P 1'
#
loop_
_entity.id
_entity.type
_entity.pdbx_description
1 polymer ?
#
loop_
_entity_poly.entity_id
_entity_poly.type
_entity_poly.pdbx_seq_one_letter_code
_entity_poly.pdbx_strand_id
1 'polypeptide(L)'
;MSLSRKPGIKGGLTPRTRTVLFLGGCVLITVAAVRLVLSTLVITRETQLVSFLWVAGFGFLFFNVAYQFILCLCHLLIKKLPVLKEAYVDHFPRVALVYPVRNETHGLFERTGYTFSRNKLPNVDLWILSDSAEGFERYEREVVERLQKQHPGRIFYRRRKEPVERKQGNIAEFLHAHTEYSFLYICDADGMVPKGTLLKLLKKAVHPENRDIAIFQAFVRIAHAATWYARLEKIGADLSQRFSFTAFQAVFGRTISFGHHHLARAELLKKIRLPKGLLSHDNWDTVLLDQMGYRVAFCPDVYAFDEAPSNYLEARARSRRWSQGTLQGSPLVWKPGISLASRFLAFYGIYVYWADLVFFLWVILGVLAHSEPAGELIHFEIDSIWFGFCTNSVLKWVLFFSFIVVVFHKVTILKTSRDLKAFFYEAFFSMLITLNNFIYAPLDMITIPIRKLQWNPMKKDPFTKINFGSVVRNLWLGTALGFYGFYFCSFKTPYFVWQTAPFLASLSLSILTVYLTSKTIPERWRQWI
;
A
#
# COMPACT_ATOMS: atom_id res chain seq x y z
N MET A 1 0.23 -8.39 -35.76
CA MET A 1 1.09 -9.56 -35.45
C MET A 1 0.48 -10.25 -34.23
N SER A 2 -0.13 -11.45 -34.42
CA SER A 2 -0.73 -12.23 -33.33
C SER A 2 0.41 -12.74 -32.44
N LEU A 3 0.37 -12.37 -31.16
CA LEU A 3 1.26 -12.91 -30.14
C LEU A 3 0.96 -14.43 -30.03
N SER A 4 1.85 -15.25 -30.57
CA SER A 4 1.77 -16.71 -30.45
C SER A 4 1.66 -17.10 -28.98
N ARG A 5 0.70 -17.96 -28.65
CA ARG A 5 0.53 -18.52 -27.30
C ARG A 5 1.85 -19.11 -26.81
N LYS A 6 2.31 -18.64 -25.63
CA LYS A 6 3.48 -19.23 -24.95
C LYS A 6 3.29 -20.75 -24.82
N PRO A 7 4.33 -21.56 -25.07
CA PRO A 7 4.27 -22.98 -24.72
C PRO A 7 4.01 -23.10 -23.22
N GLY A 8 2.93 -23.79 -22.86
CA GLY A 8 2.54 -24.00 -21.48
C GLY A 8 3.66 -24.73 -20.73
N ILE A 9 3.98 -24.22 -19.53
CA ILE A 9 4.82 -24.95 -18.59
C ILE A 9 4.14 -26.30 -18.35
N LYS A 10 4.78 -27.39 -18.75
CA LYS A 10 4.27 -28.75 -18.54
C LYS A 10 3.89 -28.92 -17.05
N GLY A 11 2.60 -29.09 -16.75
CA GLY A 11 2.07 -29.50 -15.47
C GLY A 11 1.55 -28.42 -14.51
N GLY A 12 1.58 -27.09 -14.84
CA GLY A 12 1.11 -26.03 -13.94
C GLY A 12 -0.13 -25.27 -14.44
N LEU A 13 -1.01 -24.84 -13.53
CA LEU A 13 -2.17 -24.00 -13.84
C LEU A 13 -1.74 -22.66 -14.44
N THR A 14 -2.47 -22.19 -15.46
CA THR A 14 -2.22 -20.87 -16.07
C THR A 14 -2.49 -19.74 -15.06
N PRO A 15 -1.88 -18.54 -15.21
CA PRO A 15 -2.21 -17.39 -14.35
C PRO A 15 -3.70 -17.06 -14.33
N ARG A 16 -4.40 -17.20 -15.47
CA ARG A 16 -5.86 -17.00 -15.55
C ARG A 16 -6.61 -18.01 -14.68
N THR A 17 -6.28 -19.29 -14.79
CA THR A 17 -6.91 -20.35 -13.98
C THR A 17 -6.66 -20.13 -12.49
N ARG A 18 -5.42 -19.80 -12.11
CA ARG A 18 -5.07 -19.47 -10.71
C ARG A 18 -5.87 -18.28 -10.20
N THR A 19 -6.05 -17.23 -11.01
CA THR A 19 -6.86 -16.06 -10.66
C THR A 19 -8.32 -16.44 -10.44
N VAL A 20 -8.91 -17.26 -11.33
CA VAL A 20 -10.30 -17.71 -11.19
C VAL A 20 -10.49 -18.54 -9.92
N LEU A 21 -9.58 -19.47 -9.64
CA LEU A 21 -9.64 -20.29 -8.43
C LEU A 21 -9.47 -19.44 -7.16
N PHE A 22 -8.56 -18.48 -7.18
CA PHE A 22 -8.35 -17.55 -6.07
C PHE A 22 -9.62 -16.75 -5.77
N LEU A 23 -10.21 -16.12 -6.77
CA LEU A 23 -11.42 -15.30 -6.62
C LEU A 23 -12.64 -16.16 -6.25
N GLY A 24 -12.79 -17.31 -6.89
CA GLY A 24 -13.86 -18.26 -6.55
C GLY A 24 -13.78 -18.70 -5.09
N GLY A 25 -12.58 -19.00 -4.59
CA GLY A 25 -12.35 -19.31 -3.18
C GLY A 25 -12.75 -18.16 -2.24
N CYS A 26 -12.36 -16.94 -2.56
CA CYS A 26 -12.74 -15.76 -1.77
C CYS A 26 -14.26 -15.58 -1.70
N VAL A 27 -14.95 -15.70 -2.84
CA VAL A 27 -16.40 -15.57 -2.89
C VAL A 27 -17.09 -16.71 -2.13
N LEU A 28 -16.66 -17.96 -2.32
CA LEU A 28 -17.24 -19.13 -1.63
C LEU A 28 -17.14 -19.01 -0.11
N ILE A 29 -15.97 -18.64 0.41
CA ILE A 29 -15.74 -18.47 1.85
C ILE A 29 -16.60 -17.32 2.38
N THR A 30 -16.70 -16.21 1.64
CA THR A 30 -17.54 -15.07 2.03
C THR A 30 -19.01 -15.47 2.08
N VAL A 31 -19.52 -16.15 1.05
CA VAL A 31 -20.90 -16.61 1.00
C VAL A 31 -21.20 -17.61 2.13
N ALA A 32 -20.28 -18.52 2.41
CA ALA A 32 -20.43 -19.47 3.52
C ALA A 32 -20.53 -18.75 4.87
N ALA A 33 -19.67 -17.76 5.13
CA ALA A 33 -19.69 -16.97 6.35
C ALA A 33 -20.98 -16.14 6.48
N VAL A 34 -21.41 -15.51 5.40
CA VAL A 34 -22.69 -14.76 5.37
C VAL A 34 -23.88 -15.70 5.67
N ARG A 35 -23.92 -16.89 5.09
CA ARG A 35 -24.97 -17.89 5.39
C ARG A 35 -24.96 -18.32 6.85
N LEU A 36 -23.77 -18.58 7.40
CA LEU A 36 -23.62 -18.94 8.81
C LEU A 36 -24.13 -17.82 9.73
N VAL A 37 -23.79 -16.56 9.44
CA VAL A 37 -24.28 -15.42 10.23
C VAL A 37 -25.79 -15.23 10.05
N LEU A 38 -26.32 -15.37 8.85
CA LEU A 38 -27.77 -15.29 8.60
C LEU A 38 -28.56 -16.36 9.38
N SER A 39 -28.02 -17.57 9.57
CA SER A 39 -28.68 -18.62 10.31
C SER A 39 -28.79 -18.35 11.83
N THR A 40 -28.10 -17.33 12.31
CA THR A 40 -28.10 -16.93 13.75
C THR A 40 -28.97 -15.72 14.03
N LEU A 41 -29.50 -15.08 12.97
CA LEU A 41 -30.31 -13.88 13.10
C LEU A 41 -31.80 -14.22 13.18
N VAL A 42 -32.47 -13.61 14.16
CA VAL A 42 -33.93 -13.62 14.24
C VAL A 42 -34.45 -12.41 13.47
N ILE A 43 -34.97 -12.62 12.28
CA ILE A 43 -35.43 -11.56 11.37
C ILE A 43 -36.95 -11.42 11.46
N THR A 44 -37.43 -10.26 11.89
CA THR A 44 -38.84 -9.87 11.89
C THR A 44 -39.09 -8.82 10.78
N ARG A 45 -40.36 -8.47 10.54
CA ARG A 45 -40.69 -7.42 9.57
C ARG A 45 -40.07 -6.06 9.93
N GLU A 46 -39.98 -5.77 11.22
CA GLU A 46 -39.44 -4.50 11.75
C GLU A 46 -37.92 -4.44 11.66
N THR A 47 -37.24 -5.56 11.84
CA THR A 47 -35.77 -5.66 11.86
C THR A 47 -35.17 -5.99 10.47
N GLN A 48 -36.00 -6.37 9.50
CA GLN A 48 -35.54 -6.89 8.21
C GLN A 48 -34.55 -5.98 7.48
N LEU A 49 -34.82 -4.69 7.38
CA LEU A 49 -33.95 -3.74 6.67
C LEU A 49 -32.62 -3.56 7.37
N VAL A 50 -32.63 -3.39 8.69
CA VAL A 50 -31.41 -3.19 9.49
C VAL A 50 -30.55 -4.45 9.48
N SER A 51 -31.15 -5.63 9.65
CA SER A 51 -30.47 -6.92 9.57
C SER A 51 -29.85 -7.13 8.18
N PHE A 52 -30.56 -6.79 7.12
CA PHE A 52 -30.04 -6.90 5.76
C PHE A 52 -28.82 -5.97 5.55
N LEU A 53 -28.89 -4.69 5.95
CA LEU A 53 -27.79 -3.73 5.84
C LEU A 53 -26.58 -4.18 6.66
N TRP A 54 -26.81 -4.70 7.86
CA TRP A 54 -25.74 -5.18 8.71
C TRP A 54 -25.03 -6.41 8.12
N VAL A 55 -25.80 -7.38 7.62
CA VAL A 55 -25.26 -8.59 6.95
C VAL A 55 -24.56 -8.24 5.65
N ALA A 56 -25.08 -7.31 4.87
CA ALA A 56 -24.40 -6.84 3.65
C ALA A 56 -23.05 -6.17 3.98
N GLY A 57 -23.01 -5.32 5.02
CA GLY A 57 -21.76 -4.75 5.53
C GLY A 57 -20.80 -5.82 6.03
N PHE A 58 -21.30 -6.80 6.80
CA PHE A 58 -20.51 -7.95 7.24
C PHE A 58 -19.91 -8.71 6.05
N GLY A 59 -20.71 -9.08 5.04
CA GLY A 59 -20.23 -9.81 3.87
C GLY A 59 -19.20 -9.01 3.07
N PHE A 60 -19.41 -7.71 2.90
CA PHE A 60 -18.43 -6.83 2.27
C PHE A 60 -17.10 -6.84 3.02
N LEU A 61 -17.11 -6.71 4.34
CA LEU A 61 -15.90 -6.70 5.18
C LEU A 61 -15.26 -8.09 5.26
N PHE A 62 -16.05 -9.14 5.38
CA PHE A 62 -15.57 -10.52 5.46
C PHE A 62 -14.88 -10.99 4.18
N PHE A 63 -15.20 -10.38 3.04
CA PHE A 63 -14.45 -10.61 1.79
C PHE A 63 -12.95 -10.37 1.97
N ASN A 64 -12.55 -9.35 2.76
CA ASN A 64 -11.14 -9.13 3.08
C ASN A 64 -10.54 -10.26 3.91
N VAL A 65 -11.29 -10.83 4.85
CA VAL A 65 -10.85 -11.98 5.65
C VAL A 65 -10.66 -13.20 4.74
N ALA A 66 -11.62 -13.48 3.87
CA ALA A 66 -11.54 -14.57 2.90
C ALA A 66 -10.35 -14.38 1.94
N TYR A 67 -10.13 -13.18 1.45
CA TYR A 67 -8.98 -12.80 0.64
C TYR A 67 -7.66 -13.07 1.37
N GLN A 68 -7.52 -12.59 2.60
CA GLN A 68 -6.31 -12.80 3.41
C GLN A 68 -6.08 -14.29 3.68
N PHE A 69 -7.13 -15.04 3.98
CA PHE A 69 -7.04 -16.49 4.20
C PHE A 69 -6.54 -17.23 2.95
N ILE A 70 -7.15 -16.99 1.79
CA ILE A 70 -6.72 -17.62 0.53
C ILE A 70 -5.29 -17.21 0.19
N LEU A 71 -4.93 -15.94 0.44
CA LEU A 71 -3.58 -15.46 0.21
C LEU A 71 -2.56 -16.16 1.12
N CYS A 72 -2.93 -16.43 2.39
CA CYS A 72 -2.12 -17.25 3.31
C CYS A 72 -1.89 -18.66 2.75
N LEU A 73 -2.96 -19.32 2.30
CA LEU A 73 -2.83 -20.65 1.70
C LEU A 73 -1.93 -20.63 0.47
N CYS A 74 -2.11 -19.63 -0.40
CA CYS A 74 -1.24 -19.46 -1.56
C CYS A 74 0.22 -19.25 -1.14
N HIS A 75 0.47 -18.42 -0.11
CA HIS A 75 1.83 -18.16 0.38
C HIS A 75 2.49 -19.42 0.96
N LEU A 76 1.76 -20.22 1.72
CA LEU A 76 2.25 -21.50 2.25
C LEU A 76 2.61 -22.49 1.15
N LEU A 77 1.94 -22.42 -0.01
CA LEU A 77 2.21 -23.26 -1.18
C LEU A 77 3.40 -22.75 -2.02
N ILE A 78 3.89 -21.54 -1.78
CA ILE A 78 5.07 -20.99 -2.46
C ILE A 78 6.34 -21.63 -1.91
N LYS A 79 6.79 -22.70 -2.56
CA LYS A 79 8.04 -23.40 -2.18
C LYS A 79 9.31 -22.60 -2.50
N LYS A 80 9.27 -21.75 -3.54
CA LYS A 80 10.38 -20.90 -3.99
C LYS A 80 9.87 -19.52 -4.35
N LEU A 81 10.65 -18.48 -4.05
CA LEU A 81 10.33 -17.12 -4.47
C LEU A 81 10.11 -17.07 -5.99
N PRO A 82 9.10 -16.34 -6.47
CA PRO A 82 8.79 -16.20 -7.90
C PRO A 82 9.78 -15.25 -8.58
N VAL A 83 11.04 -15.66 -8.65
CA VAL A 83 12.14 -14.88 -9.23
C VAL A 83 12.08 -14.98 -10.76
N LEU A 84 12.22 -13.84 -11.44
CA LEU A 84 12.31 -13.77 -12.90
C LEU A 84 13.67 -14.27 -13.36
N LYS A 85 13.70 -14.91 -14.53
CA LYS A 85 14.93 -15.36 -15.17
C LYS A 85 15.82 -14.16 -15.54
N GLU A 86 17.13 -14.36 -15.48
CA GLU A 86 18.16 -13.40 -15.83
C GLU A 86 18.91 -13.86 -17.06
N ALA A 87 19.23 -12.91 -17.97
CA ALA A 87 20.12 -13.15 -19.08
C ALA A 87 21.51 -12.58 -18.81
N TYR A 88 22.49 -13.10 -19.50
CA TYR A 88 23.79 -12.42 -19.60
C TYR A 88 23.63 -11.14 -20.43
N VAL A 89 24.36 -10.09 -20.08
CA VAL A 89 24.29 -8.78 -20.76
C VAL A 89 25.65 -8.47 -21.36
N ASP A 90 25.80 -8.72 -22.66
CA ASP A 90 27.01 -8.37 -23.42
C ASP A 90 27.04 -6.88 -23.75
N HIS A 91 25.89 -6.36 -24.21
CA HIS A 91 25.70 -4.96 -24.55
C HIS A 91 24.64 -4.32 -23.69
N PHE A 92 25.06 -3.37 -22.85
CA PHE A 92 24.15 -2.65 -21.98
C PHE A 92 23.28 -1.69 -22.78
N PRO A 93 21.94 -1.83 -22.75
CA PRO A 93 21.05 -0.84 -23.33
C PRO A 93 21.21 0.51 -22.61
N ARG A 94 20.87 1.61 -23.31
CA ARG A 94 20.87 2.92 -22.67
C ARG A 94 19.75 3.03 -21.65
N VAL A 95 20.10 3.48 -20.43
CA VAL A 95 19.19 3.63 -19.29
C VAL A 95 19.28 5.05 -18.76
N ALA A 96 18.13 5.72 -18.63
CA ALA A 96 18.04 6.92 -17.82
C ALA A 96 17.63 6.55 -16.38
N LEU A 97 18.49 6.84 -15.43
CA LEU A 97 18.16 6.84 -14.01
C LEU A 97 17.57 8.21 -13.67
N VAL A 98 16.25 8.29 -13.50
CA VAL A 98 15.54 9.57 -13.37
C VAL A 98 15.06 9.84 -11.94
N TYR A 99 15.35 11.05 -11.46
CA TYR A 99 14.88 11.60 -10.19
C TYR A 99 13.95 12.78 -10.46
N PRO A 100 12.63 12.59 -10.50
CA PRO A 100 11.68 13.69 -10.48
C PRO A 100 11.74 14.38 -9.11
N VAL A 101 12.06 15.67 -9.09
CA VAL A 101 12.23 16.46 -7.87
C VAL A 101 11.25 17.64 -7.83
N ARG A 102 10.81 18.02 -6.63
CA ARG A 102 9.97 19.18 -6.42
C ARG A 102 10.17 19.76 -5.03
N ASN A 103 10.82 20.94 -4.99
CA ASN A 103 11.06 21.73 -3.77
C ASN A 103 11.88 20.96 -2.72
N GLU A 104 12.87 20.18 -3.15
CA GLU A 104 13.78 19.49 -2.26
C GLU A 104 14.76 20.50 -1.63
N THR A 105 15.04 20.34 -0.35
CA THR A 105 15.90 21.25 0.41
C THR A 105 17.17 20.60 0.95
N HIS A 106 17.19 19.26 1.04
CA HIS A 106 18.32 18.52 1.62
C HIS A 106 18.34 17.05 1.16
N GLY A 107 19.49 16.42 1.28
CA GLY A 107 19.70 14.99 1.05
C GLY A 107 19.67 14.56 -0.42
N LEU A 108 19.40 15.46 -1.37
CA LEU A 108 19.35 15.11 -2.80
C LEU A 108 20.74 14.68 -3.32
N PHE A 109 21.80 15.38 -2.92
CA PHE A 109 23.17 15.05 -3.31
C PHE A 109 23.60 13.66 -2.82
N GLU A 110 23.36 13.39 -1.53
CA GLU A 110 23.75 12.15 -0.89
C GLU A 110 23.04 10.95 -1.51
N ARG A 111 21.72 11.06 -1.73
CA ARG A 111 20.88 9.97 -2.29
C ARG A 111 21.18 9.70 -3.76
N THR A 112 21.25 10.73 -4.57
CA THR A 112 21.55 10.60 -6.00
C THR A 112 22.99 10.17 -6.23
N GLY A 113 23.95 10.70 -5.48
CA GLY A 113 25.35 10.32 -5.51
C GLY A 113 25.57 8.88 -5.05
N TYR A 114 24.96 8.48 -3.93
CA TYR A 114 24.98 7.07 -3.48
C TYR A 114 24.44 6.14 -4.58
N THR A 115 23.26 6.45 -5.12
CA THR A 115 22.59 5.62 -6.11
C THR A 115 23.43 5.49 -7.37
N PHE A 116 23.89 6.61 -7.94
CA PHE A 116 24.65 6.58 -9.20
C PHE A 116 26.01 5.89 -9.04
N SER A 117 26.76 6.20 -8.00
CA SER A 117 28.06 5.58 -7.74
C SER A 117 27.99 4.06 -7.57
N ARG A 118 26.89 3.56 -6.99
CA ARG A 118 26.67 2.13 -6.74
C ARG A 118 26.09 1.37 -7.92
N ASN A 119 25.53 2.09 -8.91
CA ASN A 119 24.90 1.51 -10.11
C ASN A 119 25.50 2.06 -11.41
N LYS A 120 26.75 2.49 -11.37
CA LYS A 120 27.49 2.99 -12.53
C LYS A 120 27.75 1.84 -13.51
N LEU A 121 26.92 1.76 -14.54
CA LEU A 121 27.05 0.82 -15.65
C LEU A 121 27.40 1.61 -16.93
N PRO A 122 27.96 0.97 -17.99
CA PRO A 122 28.43 1.67 -19.18
C PRO A 122 27.38 2.58 -19.76
N ASN A 123 26.21 2.33 -20.02
CA ASN A 123 25.22 3.17 -20.71
C ASN A 123 24.11 3.70 -19.76
N VAL A 124 24.46 4.07 -18.51
CA VAL A 124 23.51 4.64 -17.55
C VAL A 124 23.80 6.10 -17.32
N ASP A 125 22.83 6.96 -17.50
CA ASP A 125 22.90 8.40 -17.25
C ASP A 125 21.95 8.77 -16.11
N LEU A 126 22.37 9.69 -15.22
CA LEU A 126 21.53 10.23 -14.17
C LEU A 126 20.87 11.53 -14.61
N TRP A 127 19.57 11.61 -14.46
CA TRP A 127 18.77 12.79 -14.76
C TRP A 127 18.03 13.28 -13.53
N ILE A 128 18.24 14.54 -13.15
CA ILE A 128 17.42 15.24 -12.18
C ILE A 128 16.39 16.06 -12.95
N LEU A 129 15.10 15.70 -12.79
CA LEU A 129 13.96 16.25 -13.52
C LEU A 129 13.15 17.15 -12.59
N SER A 130 13.40 18.46 -12.65
CA SER A 130 12.85 19.43 -11.70
C SER A 130 11.50 20.01 -12.14
N ASP A 131 10.56 20.02 -11.19
CA ASP A 131 9.30 20.75 -11.19
C ASP A 131 9.25 21.77 -10.03
N SER A 132 10.39 22.16 -9.52
CA SER A 132 10.52 23.02 -8.34
C SER A 132 10.26 24.48 -8.66
N ALA A 133 9.81 25.24 -7.64
CA ALA A 133 9.71 26.69 -7.70
C ALA A 133 11.11 27.32 -7.83
N GLU A 134 11.18 28.58 -8.27
CA GLU A 134 12.47 29.27 -8.53
C GLU A 134 13.42 29.27 -7.33
N GLY A 135 12.92 29.46 -6.13
CA GLY A 135 13.75 29.48 -4.92
C GLY A 135 14.54 28.19 -4.61
N PHE A 136 14.17 27.07 -5.24
CA PHE A 136 14.85 25.77 -5.06
C PHE A 136 15.86 25.44 -6.16
N GLU A 137 15.84 26.15 -7.27
CA GLU A 137 16.67 25.87 -8.44
C GLU A 137 18.17 25.97 -8.11
N ARG A 138 18.56 26.95 -7.30
CA ARG A 138 19.96 27.15 -6.89
C ARG A 138 20.52 25.91 -6.19
N TYR A 139 19.78 25.38 -5.21
CA TYR A 139 20.19 24.17 -4.49
C TYR A 139 20.33 22.97 -5.44
N GLU A 140 19.35 22.78 -6.33
CA GLU A 140 19.36 21.66 -7.28
C GLU A 140 20.55 21.76 -8.24
N ARG A 141 20.87 22.95 -8.75
CA ARG A 141 22.04 23.18 -9.63
C ARG A 141 23.36 22.93 -8.88
N GLU A 142 23.51 23.40 -7.66
CA GLU A 142 24.68 23.13 -6.85
C GLU A 142 24.88 21.61 -6.62
N VAL A 143 23.79 20.85 -6.42
CA VAL A 143 23.82 19.39 -6.33
C VAL A 143 24.33 18.77 -7.64
N VAL A 144 23.78 19.22 -8.77
CA VAL A 144 24.16 18.70 -10.10
C VAL A 144 25.62 18.99 -10.41
N GLU A 145 26.09 20.22 -10.19
CA GLU A 145 27.48 20.62 -10.42
C GLU A 145 28.48 19.78 -9.59
N ARG A 146 28.14 19.52 -8.32
CA ARG A 146 28.95 18.65 -7.47
C ARG A 146 28.99 17.21 -7.98
N LEU A 147 27.86 16.67 -8.45
CA LEU A 147 27.78 15.33 -9.04
C LEU A 147 28.52 15.26 -10.38
N GLN A 148 28.44 16.29 -11.24
CA GLN A 148 29.14 16.35 -12.52
C GLN A 148 30.66 16.38 -12.35
N LYS A 149 31.17 17.04 -11.31
CA LYS A 149 32.59 16.99 -10.96
C LYS A 149 33.07 15.57 -10.63
N GLN A 150 32.21 14.77 -9.99
CA GLN A 150 32.51 13.38 -9.65
C GLN A 150 32.29 12.40 -10.81
N HIS A 151 31.38 12.73 -11.72
CA HIS A 151 30.93 11.87 -12.80
C HIS A 151 30.74 12.65 -14.12
N PRO A 152 31.81 13.12 -14.76
CA PRO A 152 31.75 13.96 -15.97
C PRO A 152 30.93 13.30 -17.09
N GLY A 153 30.08 14.09 -17.76
CA GLY A 153 29.33 13.67 -18.95
C GLY A 153 28.20 12.66 -18.73
N ARG A 154 27.87 12.36 -17.45
CA ARG A 154 26.88 11.33 -17.12
C ARG A 154 25.74 11.83 -16.25
N ILE A 155 25.79 13.08 -15.80
CA ILE A 155 24.81 13.71 -14.90
C ILE A 155 24.18 14.87 -15.64
N PHE A 156 22.85 14.89 -15.68
CA PHE A 156 22.08 15.88 -16.41
C PHE A 156 20.99 16.48 -15.53
N TYR A 157 20.62 17.72 -15.84
CA TYR A 157 19.58 18.46 -15.17
C TYR A 157 18.61 19.05 -16.18
N ARG A 158 17.32 18.88 -15.93
CA ARG A 158 16.26 19.53 -16.70
C ARG A 158 15.22 20.11 -15.75
N ARG A 159 14.91 21.39 -15.91
CA ARG A 159 13.81 22.05 -15.22
C ARG A 159 12.74 22.46 -16.21
N ARG A 160 11.48 22.16 -15.89
CA ARG A 160 10.34 22.61 -16.68
C ARG A 160 9.96 24.04 -16.30
N LYS A 161 9.61 24.86 -17.30
CA LYS A 161 9.05 26.20 -17.09
C LYS A 161 7.64 26.13 -16.52
N GLU A 162 6.82 25.24 -17.05
CA GLU A 162 5.42 25.04 -16.68
C GLU A 162 5.22 23.58 -16.25
N PRO A 163 5.26 23.27 -14.94
CA PRO A 163 5.09 21.92 -14.45
C PRO A 163 3.62 21.50 -14.50
N VAL A 164 3.19 20.91 -15.62
CA VAL A 164 1.85 20.36 -15.82
C VAL A 164 1.85 18.87 -15.54
N GLU A 165 0.73 18.33 -15.00
CA GLU A 165 0.55 16.90 -14.72
C GLU A 165 1.62 16.29 -13.79
N ARG A 166 2.25 17.10 -12.95
CA ARG A 166 3.17 16.65 -11.89
C ARG A 166 4.27 15.69 -12.38
N LYS A 167 4.66 14.70 -11.57
CA LYS A 167 5.68 13.68 -11.87
C LYS A 167 5.44 12.96 -13.20
N GLN A 168 4.21 12.55 -13.47
CA GLN A 168 3.87 11.82 -14.70
C GLN A 168 4.06 12.69 -15.96
N GLY A 169 3.66 13.96 -15.89
CA GLY A 169 3.88 14.91 -17.00
C GLY A 169 5.38 15.19 -17.20
N ASN A 170 6.15 15.26 -16.10
CA ASN A 170 7.59 15.43 -16.15
C ASN A 170 8.27 14.23 -16.86
N ILE A 171 7.92 13.01 -16.49
CA ILE A 171 8.43 11.80 -17.11
C ILE A 171 7.98 11.68 -18.57
N ALA A 172 6.72 11.97 -18.89
CA ALA A 172 6.20 11.90 -20.24
C ALA A 172 6.93 12.87 -21.19
N GLU A 173 7.13 14.13 -20.76
CA GLU A 173 7.88 15.12 -21.53
C GLU A 173 9.34 14.71 -21.72
N PHE A 174 9.98 14.16 -20.69
CA PHE A 174 11.33 13.60 -20.77
C PHE A 174 11.41 12.49 -21.82
N LEU A 175 10.49 11.54 -21.81
CA LEU A 175 10.43 10.44 -22.74
C LEU A 175 10.23 10.89 -24.20
N HIS A 176 9.49 11.99 -24.41
CA HIS A 176 9.31 12.54 -25.75
C HIS A 176 10.58 13.23 -26.28
N ALA A 177 11.34 13.89 -25.40
CA ALA A 177 12.57 14.58 -25.75
C ALA A 177 13.78 13.63 -25.91
N HIS A 178 13.78 12.50 -25.19
CA HIS A 178 14.91 11.57 -25.09
C HIS A 178 14.51 10.17 -25.55
N THR A 179 14.57 9.94 -26.86
CA THR A 179 14.18 8.65 -27.48
C THR A 179 15.30 7.62 -27.50
N GLU A 180 16.49 8.02 -27.15
CA GLU A 180 17.70 7.18 -27.14
C GLU A 180 17.75 6.18 -25.99
N TYR A 181 16.95 6.37 -24.94
CA TYR A 181 16.91 5.46 -23.80
C TYR A 181 15.95 4.29 -24.06
N SER A 182 16.44 3.07 -23.90
CA SER A 182 15.64 1.84 -23.96
C SER A 182 14.84 1.60 -22.68
N PHE A 183 15.40 2.04 -21.54
CA PHE A 183 14.80 1.87 -20.23
C PHE A 183 14.91 3.14 -19.39
N LEU A 184 13.90 3.33 -18.52
CA LEU A 184 13.95 4.28 -17.41
C LEU A 184 13.97 3.53 -16.09
N TYR A 185 14.89 3.90 -15.20
CA TYR A 185 14.77 3.58 -13.78
C TYR A 185 14.23 4.81 -13.07
N ILE A 186 13.02 4.72 -12.53
CA ILE A 186 12.34 5.85 -11.88
C ILE A 186 12.54 5.75 -10.38
N CYS A 187 13.11 6.80 -9.78
CA CYS A 187 13.40 6.88 -8.35
C CYS A 187 12.80 8.17 -7.79
N ASP A 188 12.10 8.11 -6.67
CA ASP A 188 11.66 9.33 -5.99
C ASP A 188 12.84 10.07 -5.35
N ALA A 189 12.69 11.36 -5.04
CA ALA A 189 13.76 12.20 -4.53
C ALA A 189 14.33 11.73 -3.16
N ASP A 190 13.56 10.92 -2.42
CA ASP A 190 13.96 10.26 -1.17
C ASP A 190 14.51 8.85 -1.35
N GLY A 191 14.47 8.33 -2.58
CA GLY A 191 14.88 6.98 -2.89
C GLY A 191 16.38 6.78 -3.01
N MET A 192 16.83 5.59 -2.63
CA MET A 192 18.21 5.13 -2.80
C MET A 192 18.24 3.73 -3.40
N VAL A 193 19.18 3.50 -4.32
CA VAL A 193 19.32 2.23 -5.03
C VAL A 193 20.65 1.57 -4.66
N PRO A 194 20.64 0.43 -3.96
CA PRO A 194 21.87 -0.26 -3.54
C PRO A 194 22.64 -0.85 -4.73
N LYS A 195 23.87 -1.22 -4.48
CA LYS A 195 24.79 -1.80 -5.48
C LYS A 195 24.16 -3.03 -6.14
N GLY A 196 24.20 -3.07 -7.47
CA GLY A 196 23.77 -4.22 -8.27
C GLY A 196 22.27 -4.31 -8.55
N THR A 197 21.46 -3.47 -7.95
CA THR A 197 20.00 -3.44 -8.18
C THR A 197 19.67 -3.20 -9.65
N LEU A 198 20.23 -2.15 -10.23
CA LEU A 198 19.97 -1.80 -11.65
C LEU A 198 20.47 -2.90 -12.59
N LEU A 199 21.67 -3.44 -12.35
CA LEU A 199 22.21 -4.55 -13.14
C LEU A 199 21.29 -5.78 -13.10
N LYS A 200 20.80 -6.13 -11.92
CA LYS A 200 19.92 -7.28 -11.75
C LYS A 200 18.59 -7.11 -12.46
N LEU A 201 18.01 -5.92 -12.36
CA LEU A 201 16.79 -5.59 -13.12
C LEU A 201 17.02 -5.59 -14.64
N LEU A 202 18.15 -5.06 -15.12
CA LEU A 202 18.50 -5.11 -16.54
C LEU A 202 18.64 -6.53 -17.04
N LYS A 203 19.34 -7.42 -16.30
CA LYS A 203 19.46 -8.84 -16.66
C LYS A 203 18.08 -9.50 -16.80
N LYS A 204 17.13 -9.14 -15.92
CA LYS A 204 15.75 -9.62 -16.02
C LYS A 204 15.03 -9.01 -17.23
N ALA A 205 15.22 -7.70 -17.48
CA ALA A 205 14.53 -6.99 -18.54
C ALA A 205 14.94 -7.43 -19.96
N VAL A 206 16.21 -7.80 -20.17
CA VAL A 206 16.70 -8.27 -21.46
C VAL A 206 16.47 -9.77 -21.71
N HIS A 207 16.05 -10.53 -20.68
CA HIS A 207 15.76 -11.96 -20.85
C HIS A 207 14.56 -12.19 -21.78
N PRO A 208 14.68 -13.05 -22.83
CA PRO A 208 13.62 -13.23 -23.83
C PRO A 208 12.27 -13.66 -23.27
N GLU A 209 12.24 -14.44 -22.18
CA GLU A 209 10.99 -14.87 -21.54
C GLU A 209 10.26 -13.74 -20.79
N ASN A 210 10.93 -12.60 -20.56
CA ASN A 210 10.39 -11.45 -19.84
C ASN A 210 9.97 -10.30 -20.77
N ARG A 211 9.90 -10.55 -22.10
CA ARG A 211 9.56 -9.51 -23.08
C ARG A 211 8.15 -8.91 -22.92
N ASP A 212 7.25 -9.64 -22.27
CA ASP A 212 5.89 -9.21 -21.94
C ASP A 212 5.81 -8.36 -20.66
N ILE A 213 6.96 -8.12 -19.99
CA ILE A 213 7.03 -7.28 -18.80
C ILE A 213 7.43 -5.87 -19.21
N ALA A 214 6.55 -4.90 -18.94
CA ALA A 214 6.81 -3.49 -19.17
C ALA A 214 7.54 -2.82 -18.00
N ILE A 215 7.18 -3.18 -16.76
CA ILE A 215 7.74 -2.62 -15.53
C ILE A 215 8.23 -3.76 -14.64
N PHE A 216 9.48 -3.64 -14.18
CA PHE A 216 10.15 -4.52 -13.23
C PHE A 216 10.23 -3.79 -11.87
N GLN A 217 9.27 -4.08 -10.98
CA GLN A 217 9.13 -3.42 -9.70
C GLN A 217 10.06 -4.04 -8.65
N ALA A 218 10.99 -3.26 -8.13
CA ALA A 218 11.85 -3.70 -7.02
C ALA A 218 11.09 -3.78 -5.70
N PHE A 219 11.61 -4.57 -4.77
CA PHE A 219 11.17 -4.59 -3.37
C PHE A 219 11.67 -3.32 -2.69
N VAL A 220 10.77 -2.49 -2.18
CA VAL A 220 11.11 -1.21 -1.56
C VAL A 220 11.18 -1.37 -0.04
N ARG A 221 12.36 -1.12 0.53
CA ARG A 221 12.59 -1.12 1.98
C ARG A 221 12.73 0.30 2.51
N ILE A 222 12.29 0.52 3.73
CA ILE A 222 12.52 1.78 4.42
C ILE A 222 13.95 1.81 4.96
N ALA A 223 14.74 2.80 4.55
CA ALA A 223 16.15 2.96 4.92
C ALA A 223 16.29 3.35 6.38
N HIS A 224 15.77 4.51 6.73
CA HIS A 224 15.93 5.11 8.05
C HIS A 224 14.60 5.12 8.81
N ALA A 225 14.59 4.51 9.98
CA ALA A 225 13.43 4.49 10.86
C ALA A 225 13.85 5.06 12.23
N ALA A 226 14.00 6.39 12.29
CA ALA A 226 14.53 7.07 13.46
C ALA A 226 13.52 7.17 14.61
N THR A 227 12.22 7.22 14.31
CA THR A 227 11.15 7.29 15.31
C THR A 227 10.47 5.94 15.53
N TRP A 228 9.76 5.78 16.64
CA TRP A 228 8.95 4.59 16.90
C TRP A 228 7.89 4.38 15.82
N TYR A 229 7.28 5.47 15.32
CA TYR A 229 6.32 5.39 14.23
C TYR A 229 6.95 4.96 12.90
N ALA A 230 8.07 5.57 12.52
CA ALA A 230 8.79 5.20 11.29
C ALA A 230 9.24 3.72 11.32
N ARG A 231 9.54 3.19 12.52
CA ARG A 231 9.86 1.77 12.70
C ARG A 231 8.65 0.87 12.45
N LEU A 232 7.46 1.28 12.93
CA LEU A 232 6.20 0.59 12.63
C LEU A 232 5.95 0.54 11.12
N GLU A 233 6.06 1.68 10.43
CA GLU A 233 5.93 1.76 8.96
C GLU A 233 6.92 0.83 8.24
N LYS A 234 8.18 0.80 8.68
CA LYS A 234 9.21 -0.08 8.12
C LYS A 234 8.82 -1.54 8.20
N ILE A 235 8.39 -1.98 9.37
CA ILE A 235 7.99 -3.38 9.59
C ILE A 235 6.75 -3.70 8.76
N GLY A 236 5.72 -2.83 8.80
CA GLY A 236 4.50 -3.01 8.04
C GLY A 236 4.74 -3.09 6.53
N ALA A 237 5.57 -2.20 5.97
CA ALA A 237 5.93 -2.21 4.55
C ALA A 237 6.69 -3.49 4.15
N ASP A 238 7.64 -3.93 4.97
CA ASP A 238 8.42 -5.15 4.73
C ASP A 238 7.51 -6.40 4.74
N LEU A 239 6.62 -6.49 5.75
CA LEU A 239 5.65 -7.58 5.87
C LEU A 239 4.68 -7.62 4.68
N SER A 240 4.11 -6.48 4.29
CA SER A 240 3.18 -6.38 3.17
C SER A 240 3.82 -6.84 1.86
N GLN A 241 5.05 -6.43 1.57
CA GLN A 241 5.72 -6.81 0.33
C GLN A 241 6.15 -8.27 0.33
N ARG A 242 6.66 -8.79 1.44
CA ARG A 242 7.00 -10.22 1.57
C ARG A 242 5.77 -11.09 1.41
N PHE A 243 4.64 -10.69 1.94
CA PHE A 243 3.42 -11.47 1.93
C PHE A 243 2.61 -11.22 0.66
N SER A 244 2.01 -10.02 0.51
CA SER A 244 1.02 -9.74 -0.52
C SER A 244 1.62 -9.69 -1.92
N PHE A 245 2.67 -8.88 -2.14
CA PHE A 245 3.20 -8.68 -3.49
C PHE A 245 3.97 -9.91 -4.00
N THR A 246 4.62 -10.67 -3.10
CA THR A 246 5.21 -11.96 -3.46
C THR A 246 4.14 -12.97 -3.89
N ALA A 247 3.02 -13.03 -3.16
CA ALA A 247 1.91 -13.91 -3.52
C ALA A 247 1.21 -13.44 -4.81
N PHE A 248 1.05 -12.12 -5.04
CA PHE A 248 0.51 -11.60 -6.31
C PHE A 248 1.38 -12.03 -7.50
N GLN A 249 2.69 -11.92 -7.38
CA GLN A 249 3.59 -12.39 -8.43
C GLN A 249 3.49 -13.90 -8.66
N ALA A 250 3.34 -14.68 -7.60
CA ALA A 250 3.23 -16.14 -7.69
C ALA A 250 1.88 -16.59 -8.28
N VAL A 251 0.77 -15.99 -7.81
CA VAL A 251 -0.59 -16.39 -8.19
C VAL A 251 -1.00 -15.79 -9.53
N PHE A 252 -0.87 -14.48 -9.67
CA PHE A 252 -1.36 -13.73 -10.83
C PHE A 252 -0.30 -13.58 -11.93
N GLY A 253 0.98 -13.85 -11.62
CA GLY A 253 2.10 -13.58 -12.51
C GLY A 253 2.35 -12.10 -12.74
N ARG A 254 1.76 -11.21 -11.94
CA ARG A 254 1.81 -9.76 -12.04
C ARG A 254 1.54 -9.07 -10.72
N THR A 255 1.84 -7.77 -10.67
CA THR A 255 1.56 -6.87 -9.54
C THR A 255 1.11 -5.51 -10.05
N ILE A 256 0.89 -4.56 -9.15
CA ILE A 256 0.72 -3.14 -9.46
C ILE A 256 2.09 -2.43 -9.45
N SER A 257 2.22 -1.34 -10.21
CA SER A 257 3.35 -0.41 -10.10
C SER A 257 3.25 0.39 -8.80
N PHE A 258 4.40 0.68 -8.17
CA PHE A 258 4.49 1.60 -7.03
C PHE A 258 4.79 3.04 -7.46
N GLY A 259 4.94 3.26 -8.78
CA GLY A 259 5.28 4.55 -9.35
C GLY A 259 6.75 4.96 -9.20
N HIS A 260 7.54 4.21 -8.44
CA HIS A 260 8.96 4.46 -8.20
C HIS A 260 9.71 3.15 -7.91
N HIS A 261 11.04 3.22 -7.87
CA HIS A 261 11.93 2.07 -7.66
C HIS A 261 11.65 0.90 -8.62
N HIS A 262 11.46 1.23 -9.88
CA HIS A 262 11.24 0.24 -10.92
C HIS A 262 12.01 0.57 -12.20
N LEU A 263 12.35 -0.48 -12.93
CA LEU A 263 12.88 -0.37 -14.28
C LEU A 263 11.74 -0.55 -15.29
N ALA A 264 11.52 0.41 -16.16
CA ALA A 264 10.44 0.40 -17.14
C ALA A 264 10.97 0.49 -18.57
N ARG A 265 10.30 -0.18 -19.53
CA ARG A 265 10.57 -0.02 -20.96
C ARG A 265 10.12 1.35 -21.43
N ALA A 266 11.04 2.19 -21.87
CA ALA A 266 10.78 3.58 -22.26
C ALA A 266 9.73 3.68 -23.37
N GLU A 267 9.84 2.83 -24.39
CA GLU A 267 8.92 2.78 -25.55
C GLU A 267 7.46 2.51 -25.14
N LEU A 268 7.24 1.71 -24.07
CA LEU A 268 5.89 1.37 -23.59
C LEU A 268 5.31 2.49 -22.74
N LEU A 269 6.10 3.09 -21.85
CA LEU A 269 5.65 4.25 -21.07
C LEU A 269 5.29 5.43 -21.98
N LYS A 270 6.04 5.64 -23.08
CA LYS A 270 5.76 6.68 -24.06
C LYS A 270 4.39 6.53 -24.75
N LYS A 271 3.86 5.31 -24.83
CA LYS A 271 2.55 5.01 -25.43
C LYS A 271 1.38 5.22 -24.47
N ILE A 272 1.62 5.31 -23.17
CA ILE A 272 0.57 5.52 -22.16
C ILE A 272 -0.01 6.93 -22.32
N ARG A 273 -1.33 7.02 -22.31
CA ARG A 273 -2.07 8.27 -22.27
C ARG A 273 -2.89 8.35 -21.00
N LEU A 274 -2.43 9.16 -20.06
CA LEU A 274 -3.07 9.34 -18.75
C LEU A 274 -4.12 10.45 -18.82
N PRO A 275 -5.23 10.34 -18.08
CA PRO A 275 -6.15 11.44 -17.87
C PRO A 275 -5.46 12.61 -17.17
N LYS A 276 -5.94 13.84 -17.45
CA LYS A 276 -5.46 15.04 -16.76
C LYS A 276 -5.90 15.09 -15.30
N GLY A 277 -5.08 15.71 -14.45
CA GLY A 277 -5.42 15.98 -13.06
C GLY A 277 -5.28 14.80 -12.10
N LEU A 278 -4.67 13.69 -12.51
CA LEU A 278 -4.43 12.55 -11.63
C LEU A 278 -3.48 12.90 -10.49
N LEU A 279 -3.81 12.43 -9.28
CA LEU A 279 -2.93 12.52 -8.11
C LEU A 279 -1.94 11.35 -8.05
N SER A 280 -2.37 10.15 -8.50
CA SER A 280 -1.54 8.95 -8.63
C SER A 280 -1.77 8.33 -10.00
N HIS A 281 -0.66 7.94 -10.66
CA HIS A 281 -0.70 7.31 -11.99
C HIS A 281 -0.46 5.79 -11.94
N ASP A 282 -0.08 5.25 -10.81
CA ASP A 282 0.49 3.91 -10.66
C ASP A 282 -0.48 2.80 -11.09
N ASN A 283 -1.74 2.89 -10.65
CA ASN A 283 -2.81 1.98 -11.07
C ASN A 283 -3.15 2.16 -12.56
N TRP A 284 -3.11 3.40 -13.05
CA TRP A 284 -3.38 3.71 -14.45
C TRP A 284 -2.29 3.10 -15.35
N ASP A 285 -1.01 3.29 -15.02
CA ASP A 285 0.10 2.69 -15.76
C ASP A 285 -0.05 1.17 -15.82
N THR A 286 -0.34 0.54 -14.67
CA THR A 286 -0.52 -0.91 -14.57
C THR A 286 -1.63 -1.42 -15.50
N VAL A 287 -2.81 -0.78 -15.47
CA VAL A 287 -3.98 -1.21 -16.23
C VAL A 287 -3.85 -0.89 -17.71
N LEU A 288 -3.28 0.27 -18.07
CA LEU A 288 -3.07 0.64 -19.48
C LEU A 288 -2.01 -0.23 -20.14
N LEU A 289 -0.97 -0.61 -19.41
CA LEU A 289 0.02 -1.57 -19.91
C LEU A 289 -0.61 -2.96 -20.11
N ASP A 290 -1.49 -3.40 -19.19
CA ASP A 290 -2.21 -4.67 -19.35
C ASP A 290 -3.13 -4.66 -20.58
N GLN A 291 -3.81 -3.54 -20.84
CA GLN A 291 -4.63 -3.37 -22.04
C GLN A 291 -3.81 -3.49 -23.34
N MET A 292 -2.54 -3.10 -23.30
CA MET A 292 -1.59 -3.26 -24.42
C MET A 292 -0.96 -4.67 -24.48
N GLY A 293 -1.33 -5.59 -23.58
CA GLY A 293 -0.80 -6.96 -23.52
C GLY A 293 0.48 -7.12 -22.71
N TYR A 294 0.90 -6.08 -21.97
CA TYR A 294 2.07 -6.12 -21.09
C TYR A 294 1.67 -6.21 -19.62
N ARG A 295 2.63 -6.48 -18.74
CA ARG A 295 2.40 -6.60 -17.31
C ARG A 295 3.48 -5.91 -16.49
N VAL A 296 3.14 -5.59 -15.25
CA VAL A 296 4.07 -5.22 -14.19
C VAL A 296 4.46 -6.47 -13.43
N ALA A 297 5.75 -6.70 -13.20
CA ALA A 297 6.24 -7.84 -12.43
C ALA A 297 6.97 -7.38 -11.16
N PHE A 298 6.70 -8.05 -10.05
CA PHE A 298 7.41 -7.83 -8.80
C PHE A 298 8.69 -8.66 -8.76
N CYS A 299 9.80 -8.05 -8.33
CA CYS A 299 11.10 -8.66 -8.21
C CYS A 299 11.50 -8.77 -6.72
N PRO A 300 11.06 -9.82 -6.01
CA PRO A 300 11.26 -9.95 -4.54
C PRO A 300 12.72 -10.13 -4.13
N ASP A 301 13.59 -10.39 -5.08
CA ASP A 301 15.03 -10.60 -4.92
C ASP A 301 15.87 -9.34 -5.25
N VAL A 302 15.23 -8.22 -5.59
CA VAL A 302 15.88 -6.95 -5.94
C VAL A 302 15.35 -5.85 -5.04
N TYR A 303 16.25 -5.14 -4.35
CA TYR A 303 15.89 -4.17 -3.32
C TYR A 303 16.20 -2.74 -3.75
N ALA A 304 15.37 -1.83 -3.26
CA ALA A 304 15.60 -0.39 -3.23
C ALA A 304 15.22 0.16 -1.86
N PHE A 305 15.62 1.38 -1.55
CA PHE A 305 15.34 2.02 -0.27
C PHE A 305 14.57 3.32 -0.45
N ASP A 306 13.66 3.55 0.49
CA ASP A 306 12.82 4.75 0.58
C ASP A 306 12.78 5.27 2.00
N GLU A 307 12.27 6.49 2.20
CA GLU A 307 12.07 7.06 3.52
C GLU A 307 10.61 6.88 3.99
N ALA A 308 10.43 6.75 5.30
CA ALA A 308 9.11 6.67 5.91
C ALA A 308 8.69 8.01 6.53
N PRO A 309 7.38 8.26 6.68
CA PRO A 309 6.89 9.31 7.55
C PRO A 309 7.42 9.15 8.96
N SER A 310 7.85 10.24 9.57
CA SER A 310 8.38 10.23 10.94
C SER A 310 7.30 10.08 12.01
N ASN A 311 6.03 10.34 11.66
CA ASN A 311 4.90 10.32 12.58
C ASN A 311 3.56 10.02 11.87
N TYR A 312 2.54 9.69 12.66
CA TYR A 312 1.20 9.34 12.17
C TYR A 312 0.52 10.46 11.38
N LEU A 313 0.70 11.74 11.72
CA LEU A 313 0.02 12.83 11.00
C LEU A 313 0.56 12.99 9.56
N GLU A 314 1.86 12.80 9.37
CA GLU A 314 2.46 12.78 8.03
C GLU A 314 2.02 11.55 7.23
N ALA A 315 1.96 10.39 7.89
CA ALA A 315 1.46 9.16 7.26
C ALA A 315 -0.01 9.31 6.86
N ARG A 316 -0.85 9.90 7.71
CA ARG A 316 -2.25 10.20 7.40
C ARG A 316 -2.38 11.16 6.21
N ALA A 317 -1.57 12.21 6.16
CA ALA A 317 -1.54 13.14 5.02
C ALA A 317 -1.14 12.43 3.71
N ARG A 318 -0.17 11.50 3.77
CA ARG A 318 0.22 10.63 2.65
C ARG A 318 -0.92 9.70 2.25
N SER A 319 -1.51 8.98 3.21
CA SER A 319 -2.62 8.04 2.97
C SER A 319 -3.82 8.74 2.33
N ARG A 320 -4.15 9.95 2.76
CA ARG A 320 -5.22 10.77 2.18
C ARG A 320 -4.98 11.10 0.69
N ARG A 321 -3.74 11.39 0.31
CA ARG A 321 -3.39 11.60 -1.10
C ARG A 321 -3.51 10.30 -1.90
N TRP A 322 -3.06 9.19 -1.32
CA TRP A 322 -3.15 7.87 -1.96
C TRP A 322 -4.60 7.42 -2.13
N SER A 323 -5.46 7.61 -1.11
CA SER A 323 -6.87 7.27 -1.23
C SER A 323 -7.55 8.05 -2.36
N GLN A 324 -7.34 9.36 -2.42
CA GLN A 324 -7.89 10.18 -3.50
C GLN A 324 -7.35 9.75 -4.88
N GLY A 325 -6.03 9.54 -5.00
CA GLY A 325 -5.41 9.11 -6.26
C GLY A 325 -5.89 7.73 -6.71
N THR A 326 -6.07 6.80 -5.77
CA THR A 326 -6.58 5.45 -6.06
C THR A 326 -8.07 5.49 -6.46
N LEU A 327 -8.88 6.29 -5.76
CA LEU A 327 -10.30 6.45 -6.08
C LEU A 327 -10.52 7.10 -7.46
N GLN A 328 -9.61 7.96 -7.92
CA GLN A 328 -9.62 8.45 -9.31
C GLN A 328 -9.45 7.30 -10.33
N GLY A 329 -8.89 6.18 -9.91
CA GLY A 329 -8.75 4.95 -10.71
C GLY A 329 -10.02 4.07 -10.77
N SER A 330 -11.15 4.45 -10.17
CA SER A 330 -12.37 3.65 -10.18
C SER A 330 -12.85 3.23 -11.58
N PRO A 331 -12.75 4.06 -12.63
CA PRO A 331 -13.10 3.64 -13.99
C PRO A 331 -12.25 2.50 -14.55
N LEU A 332 -11.03 2.29 -14.01
CA LEU A 332 -10.12 1.24 -14.47
C LEU A 332 -10.68 -0.16 -14.27
N VAL A 333 -11.50 -0.37 -13.24
CA VAL A 333 -12.13 -1.67 -12.95
C VAL A 333 -13.01 -2.14 -14.11
N TRP A 334 -13.64 -1.19 -14.81
CA TRP A 334 -14.56 -1.47 -15.92
C TRP A 334 -13.91 -1.38 -17.30
N LYS A 335 -12.61 -1.09 -17.36
CA LYS A 335 -11.93 -0.91 -18.64
C LYS A 335 -11.94 -2.20 -19.46
N PRO A 336 -12.31 -2.15 -20.76
CA PRO A 336 -12.30 -3.33 -21.61
C PRO A 336 -10.88 -3.76 -21.96
N GLY A 337 -10.71 -5.04 -22.31
CA GLY A 337 -9.45 -5.59 -22.81
C GLY A 337 -8.37 -5.86 -21.76
N ILE A 338 -8.68 -5.69 -20.46
CA ILE A 338 -7.76 -6.01 -19.36
C ILE A 338 -7.96 -7.43 -18.83
N SER A 339 -6.90 -8.01 -18.29
CA SER A 339 -6.96 -9.33 -17.66
C SER A 339 -7.77 -9.31 -16.37
N LEU A 340 -8.34 -10.46 -15.99
CA LEU A 340 -9.08 -10.61 -14.73
C LEU A 340 -8.20 -10.30 -13.52
N ALA A 341 -6.92 -10.64 -13.57
CA ALA A 341 -5.97 -10.34 -12.49
C ALA A 341 -5.76 -8.83 -12.32
N SER A 342 -5.54 -8.06 -13.41
CA SER A 342 -5.39 -6.60 -13.32
C SER A 342 -6.69 -5.92 -12.90
N ARG A 343 -7.83 -6.42 -13.34
CA ARG A 343 -9.15 -5.95 -12.90
C ARG A 343 -9.32 -6.14 -11.39
N PHE A 344 -8.96 -7.31 -10.88
CA PHE A 344 -9.02 -7.59 -9.45
C PHE A 344 -8.05 -6.72 -8.65
N LEU A 345 -6.80 -6.56 -9.09
CA LEU A 345 -5.83 -5.72 -8.40
C LEU A 345 -6.27 -4.24 -8.35
N ALA A 346 -6.82 -3.72 -9.45
CA ALA A 346 -7.41 -2.37 -9.48
C ALA A 346 -8.62 -2.26 -8.54
N PHE A 347 -9.54 -3.22 -8.57
CA PHE A 347 -10.67 -3.30 -7.67
C PHE A 347 -10.23 -3.36 -6.21
N TYR A 348 -9.30 -4.24 -5.87
CA TYR A 348 -8.86 -4.43 -4.50
C TYR A 348 -8.16 -3.19 -3.93
N GLY A 349 -7.38 -2.49 -4.75
CA GLY A 349 -6.79 -1.20 -4.35
C GLY A 349 -7.84 -0.15 -3.97
N ILE A 350 -8.99 -0.12 -4.64
CA ILE A 350 -10.11 0.77 -4.33
C ILE A 350 -10.91 0.24 -3.13
N TYR A 351 -11.14 -1.08 -3.11
CA TYR A 351 -11.92 -1.77 -2.08
C TYR A 351 -11.39 -1.50 -0.67
N VAL A 352 -10.07 -1.49 -0.45
CA VAL A 352 -9.49 -1.29 0.88
C VAL A 352 -9.89 0.07 1.49
N TYR A 353 -10.02 1.12 0.69
CA TYR A 353 -10.49 2.42 1.18
C TYR A 353 -11.99 2.43 1.48
N TRP A 354 -12.79 1.77 0.64
CA TRP A 354 -14.22 1.60 0.93
C TRP A 354 -14.45 0.71 2.15
N ALA A 355 -13.59 -0.27 2.40
CA ALA A 355 -13.70 -1.14 3.56
C ALA A 355 -13.56 -0.36 4.88
N ASP A 356 -12.68 0.65 4.96
CA ASP A 356 -12.58 1.52 6.13
C ASP A 356 -13.90 2.28 6.38
N LEU A 357 -14.52 2.83 5.33
CA LEU A 357 -15.79 3.53 5.45
C LEU A 357 -16.94 2.59 5.83
N VAL A 358 -17.03 1.44 5.16
CA VAL A 358 -18.07 0.44 5.46
C VAL A 358 -17.92 -0.09 6.88
N PHE A 359 -16.69 -0.34 7.35
CA PHE A 359 -16.44 -0.77 8.72
C PHE A 359 -16.92 0.29 9.73
N PHE A 360 -16.59 1.55 9.50
CA PHE A 360 -17.05 2.65 10.36
C PHE A 360 -18.58 2.70 10.45
N LEU A 361 -19.27 2.66 9.31
CA LEU A 361 -20.73 2.68 9.26
C LEU A 361 -21.35 1.40 9.85
N TRP A 362 -20.72 0.24 9.63
CA TRP A 362 -21.17 -1.05 10.15
C TRP A 362 -21.09 -1.12 11.67
N VAL A 363 -20.01 -0.59 12.27
CA VAL A 363 -19.87 -0.49 13.73
C VAL A 363 -20.93 0.44 14.30
N ILE A 364 -21.14 1.62 13.71
CA ILE A 364 -22.19 2.56 14.16
C ILE A 364 -23.56 1.90 14.07
N LEU A 365 -23.89 1.26 12.95
CA LEU A 365 -25.16 0.56 12.77
C LEU A 365 -25.34 -0.55 13.83
N GLY A 366 -24.29 -1.33 14.08
CA GLY A 366 -24.31 -2.37 15.10
C GLY A 366 -24.57 -1.81 16.51
N VAL A 367 -23.85 -0.75 16.89
CA VAL A 367 -24.01 -0.10 18.20
C VAL A 367 -25.41 0.49 18.36
N LEU A 368 -25.91 1.24 17.36
CA LEU A 368 -27.23 1.86 17.43
C LEU A 368 -28.36 0.83 17.43
N ALA A 369 -28.21 -0.25 16.66
CA ALA A 369 -29.22 -1.31 16.56
C ALA A 369 -29.36 -2.14 17.85
N HIS A 370 -28.35 -2.13 18.72
CA HIS A 370 -28.37 -2.83 20.03
C HIS A 370 -28.55 -1.89 21.22
N SER A 371 -28.73 -0.57 20.97
CA SER A 371 -28.88 0.41 22.05
C SER A 371 -30.35 0.64 22.37
N GLU A 372 -30.70 0.69 23.65
CA GLU A 372 -31.98 1.27 24.10
C GLU A 372 -31.98 2.80 23.87
N PRO A 373 -33.08 3.42 23.46
CA PRO A 373 -34.47 2.94 23.42
C PRO A 373 -34.95 2.42 22.05
N ALA A 374 -34.05 2.28 21.06
CA ALA A 374 -34.43 1.85 19.71
C ALA A 374 -34.96 0.41 19.65
N GLY A 375 -34.94 -0.32 20.79
CA GLY A 375 -35.17 -1.75 20.81
C GLY A 375 -34.04 -2.52 20.11
N GLU A 376 -33.93 -3.78 20.36
CA GLU A 376 -32.95 -4.60 19.63
C GLU A 376 -33.39 -4.76 18.18
N LEU A 377 -32.82 -3.98 17.28
CA LEU A 377 -33.10 -4.06 15.85
C LEU A 377 -32.29 -5.16 15.12
N ILE A 378 -31.29 -5.72 15.81
CA ILE A 378 -30.55 -6.89 15.33
C ILE A 378 -30.55 -7.90 16.47
N HIS A 379 -31.26 -9.02 16.27
CA HIS A 379 -31.37 -10.09 17.25
C HIS A 379 -30.53 -11.29 16.83
N PHE A 380 -29.68 -11.76 17.72
CA PHE A 380 -28.96 -13.02 17.58
C PHE A 380 -29.52 -14.08 18.53
N GLU A 381 -29.61 -15.31 18.08
CA GLU A 381 -29.83 -16.42 19.00
C GLU A 381 -28.66 -16.54 19.97
N ILE A 382 -28.96 -16.49 21.28
CA ILE A 382 -27.97 -16.62 22.33
C ILE A 382 -27.90 -18.10 22.74
N ASP A 383 -26.79 -18.75 22.40
CA ASP A 383 -26.58 -20.18 22.63
C ASP A 383 -25.32 -20.49 23.45
N SER A 384 -24.54 -19.48 23.83
CA SER A 384 -23.28 -19.68 24.55
C SER A 384 -22.88 -18.50 25.42
N ILE A 385 -22.00 -18.78 26.37
CA ILE A 385 -21.34 -17.76 27.21
C ILE A 385 -19.85 -17.77 26.90
N TRP A 386 -19.27 -16.60 26.66
CA TRP A 386 -17.84 -16.43 26.43
C TRP A 386 -17.30 -15.32 27.31
N PHE A 387 -16.31 -15.63 28.15
CA PHE A 387 -15.77 -14.69 29.16
C PHE A 387 -16.84 -13.99 30.01
N GLY A 388 -17.92 -14.71 30.37
CA GLY A 388 -19.04 -14.16 31.17
C GLY A 388 -20.09 -13.39 30.37
N PHE A 389 -19.99 -13.32 29.03
CA PHE A 389 -20.95 -12.62 28.17
C PHE A 389 -21.80 -13.62 27.37
N CYS A 390 -23.08 -13.35 27.32
CA CYS A 390 -24.00 -14.05 26.43
C CYS A 390 -23.66 -13.74 24.98
N THR A 391 -23.53 -14.76 24.13
CA THR A 391 -23.16 -14.59 22.73
C THR A 391 -23.71 -15.72 21.88
N ASN A 392 -23.63 -15.57 20.54
CA ASN A 392 -23.93 -16.62 19.61
C ASN A 392 -22.65 -17.40 19.23
N SER A 393 -22.68 -18.72 19.33
CA SER A 393 -21.52 -19.59 19.06
C SER A 393 -20.98 -19.43 17.65
N VAL A 394 -21.85 -19.34 16.64
CA VAL A 394 -21.41 -19.18 15.25
C VAL A 394 -20.72 -17.85 15.05
N LEU A 395 -21.33 -16.74 15.49
CA LEU A 395 -20.75 -15.41 15.38
C LEU A 395 -19.40 -15.33 16.08
N LYS A 396 -19.29 -15.89 17.29
CA LYS A 396 -18.05 -15.99 18.04
C LYS A 396 -16.93 -16.68 17.24
N TRP A 397 -17.23 -17.84 16.66
CA TRP A 397 -16.23 -18.57 15.87
C TRP A 397 -15.87 -17.88 14.56
N VAL A 398 -16.81 -17.22 13.91
CA VAL A 398 -16.55 -16.42 12.70
C VAL A 398 -15.63 -15.23 13.02
N LEU A 399 -15.87 -14.52 14.14
CA LEU A 399 -15.01 -13.43 14.57
C LEU A 399 -13.63 -13.93 15.01
N PHE A 400 -13.57 -15.05 15.74
CA PHE A 400 -12.31 -15.66 16.15
C PHE A 400 -11.49 -16.13 14.93
N PHE A 401 -12.13 -16.76 13.95
CA PHE A 401 -11.49 -17.11 12.67
C PHE A 401 -10.93 -15.87 11.97
N SER A 402 -11.71 -14.79 11.91
CA SER A 402 -11.28 -13.52 11.31
C SER A 402 -10.02 -12.98 11.99
N PHE A 403 -9.99 -12.99 13.33
CA PHE A 403 -8.83 -12.60 14.11
C PHE A 403 -7.62 -13.50 13.83
N ILE A 404 -7.80 -14.83 13.84
CA ILE A 404 -6.75 -15.79 13.51
C ILE A 404 -6.17 -15.50 12.12
N VAL A 405 -6.99 -15.27 11.11
CA VAL A 405 -6.53 -14.97 9.74
C VAL A 405 -5.68 -13.70 9.71
N VAL A 406 -6.14 -12.63 10.38
CA VAL A 406 -5.41 -11.35 10.44
C VAL A 406 -4.05 -11.50 11.13
N VAL A 407 -3.94 -12.34 12.15
CA VAL A 407 -2.67 -12.63 12.82
C VAL A 407 -1.81 -13.60 12.00
N PHE A 408 -2.42 -14.66 11.48
CA PHE A 408 -1.73 -15.78 10.83
C PHE A 408 -0.99 -15.36 9.55
N HIS A 409 -1.53 -14.42 8.77
CA HIS A 409 -0.83 -13.94 7.58
C HIS A 409 0.56 -13.35 7.92
N LYS A 410 0.70 -12.72 9.08
CA LYS A 410 1.99 -12.21 9.56
C LYS A 410 2.92 -13.31 10.04
N VAL A 411 2.35 -14.37 10.65
CA VAL A 411 3.12 -15.52 11.16
C VAL A 411 3.73 -16.33 10.02
N THR A 412 3.04 -16.46 8.89
CA THR A 412 3.52 -17.27 7.74
C THR A 412 4.85 -16.82 7.15
N ILE A 413 5.26 -15.57 7.39
CA ILE A 413 6.50 -14.99 6.86
C ILE A 413 7.61 -14.87 7.89
N LEU A 414 7.36 -15.28 9.14
CA LEU A 414 8.38 -15.28 10.20
C LEU A 414 9.39 -16.41 9.95
N LYS A 415 10.67 -16.06 9.87
CA LYS A 415 11.76 -17.02 9.64
C LYS A 415 12.82 -17.00 10.72
N THR A 416 12.89 -15.91 11.48
CA THR A 416 13.93 -15.67 12.47
C THR A 416 13.36 -15.13 13.78
N SER A 417 14.13 -15.23 14.87
CA SER A 417 13.77 -14.58 16.14
C SER A 417 13.62 -13.06 16.02
N ARG A 418 14.35 -12.45 15.08
CA ARG A 418 14.22 -11.03 14.77
C ARG A 418 12.87 -10.71 14.13
N ASP A 419 12.40 -11.55 13.21
CA ASP A 419 11.08 -11.40 12.62
C ASP A 419 9.97 -11.52 13.69
N LEU A 420 10.14 -12.43 14.67
CA LEU A 420 9.20 -12.59 15.78
C LEU A 420 9.14 -11.34 16.66
N LYS A 421 10.28 -10.73 17.00
CA LYS A 421 10.32 -9.46 17.74
C LYS A 421 9.64 -8.34 16.96
N ALA A 422 9.93 -8.25 15.66
CA ALA A 422 9.31 -7.27 14.76
C ALA A 422 7.77 -7.46 14.68
N PHE A 423 7.30 -8.70 14.66
CA PHE A 423 5.89 -9.05 14.70
C PHE A 423 5.20 -8.54 15.97
N PHE A 424 5.75 -8.84 17.16
CA PHE A 424 5.15 -8.35 18.41
C PHE A 424 5.16 -6.83 18.51
N TYR A 425 6.25 -6.19 18.06
CA TYR A 425 6.31 -4.73 17.98
C TYR A 425 5.20 -4.17 17.09
N GLU A 426 5.08 -4.70 15.88
CA GLU A 426 4.09 -4.25 14.90
C GLU A 426 2.67 -4.52 15.40
N ALA A 427 2.37 -5.69 15.94
CA ALA A 427 1.06 -6.03 16.45
C ALA A 427 0.62 -5.07 17.58
N PHE A 428 1.52 -4.79 18.52
CA PHE A 428 1.23 -3.89 19.64
C PHE A 428 0.98 -2.44 19.18
N PHE A 429 1.90 -1.89 18.39
CA PHE A 429 1.76 -0.50 17.94
C PHE A 429 0.65 -0.31 16.89
N SER A 430 0.41 -1.31 16.04
CA SER A 430 -0.72 -1.28 15.11
C SER A 430 -2.05 -1.25 15.86
N MET A 431 -2.19 -2.02 16.94
CA MET A 431 -3.40 -2.00 17.76
C MET A 431 -3.64 -0.63 18.42
N LEU A 432 -2.58 0.09 18.79
CA LEU A 432 -2.69 1.41 19.45
C LEU A 432 -2.83 2.57 18.45
N ILE A 433 -2.33 2.44 17.22
CA ILE A 433 -2.22 3.57 16.30
C ILE A 433 -3.05 3.35 15.04
N THR A 434 -2.94 2.18 14.41
CA THR A 434 -3.56 1.93 13.10
C THR A 434 -5.08 1.86 13.19
N LEU A 435 -5.63 1.45 14.34
CA LEU A 435 -7.09 1.45 14.57
C LEU A 435 -7.70 2.87 14.50
N ASN A 436 -6.91 3.93 14.69
CA ASN A 436 -7.37 5.29 14.47
C ASN A 436 -7.80 5.53 13.01
N ASN A 437 -7.24 4.78 12.06
CA ASN A 437 -7.61 4.90 10.65
C ASN A 437 -9.08 4.56 10.40
N PHE A 438 -9.70 3.71 11.22
CA PHE A 438 -11.13 3.39 11.09
C PHE A 438 -12.06 4.59 11.31
N ILE A 439 -11.58 5.66 11.93
CA ILE A 439 -12.31 6.93 12.02
C ILE A 439 -11.77 7.94 11.01
N TYR A 440 -10.45 8.11 10.98
CA TYR A 440 -9.86 9.19 10.21
C TYR A 440 -9.81 8.94 8.71
N ALA A 441 -9.68 7.69 8.24
CA ALA A 441 -9.73 7.38 6.82
C ALA A 441 -11.13 7.62 6.22
N PRO A 442 -12.26 7.17 6.84
CA PRO A 442 -13.60 7.55 6.41
C PRO A 442 -13.85 9.06 6.37
N LEU A 443 -13.44 9.78 7.43
CA LEU A 443 -13.58 11.25 7.48
C LEU A 443 -12.77 11.93 6.37
N ASP A 444 -11.56 11.43 6.09
CA ASP A 444 -10.73 11.94 5.00
C ASP A 444 -11.39 11.63 3.65
N MET A 445 -11.99 10.45 3.45
CA MET A 445 -12.72 10.09 2.23
C MET A 445 -13.95 10.96 1.98
N ILE A 446 -14.79 11.17 2.99
CA ILE A 446 -16.01 12.01 2.89
C ILE A 446 -15.63 13.45 2.52
N THR A 447 -14.49 13.93 2.95
CA THR A 447 -14.01 15.30 2.66
C THR A 447 -13.32 15.44 1.31
N ILE A 448 -13.01 14.36 0.58
CA ILE A 448 -12.37 14.41 -0.76
C ILE A 448 -13.14 15.29 -1.75
N PRO A 449 -14.48 15.17 -1.91
CA PRO A 449 -15.23 16.01 -2.86
C PRO A 449 -15.20 17.51 -2.52
N ILE A 450 -15.07 17.84 -1.23
CA ILE A 450 -15.18 19.22 -0.71
C ILE A 450 -13.81 19.92 -0.72
N ARG A 451 -12.72 19.18 -0.52
CA ARG A 451 -11.37 19.73 -0.39
C ARG A 451 -10.50 19.31 -1.56
N LYS A 452 -10.21 20.21 -2.48
CA LYS A 452 -9.17 19.99 -3.49
C LYS A 452 -7.84 19.80 -2.77
N LEU A 453 -7.33 18.57 -2.76
CA LEU A 453 -6.01 18.30 -2.19
C LEU A 453 -4.93 18.87 -3.10
N GLN A 454 -4.09 19.73 -2.53
CA GLN A 454 -2.85 20.13 -3.17
C GLN A 454 -1.79 19.07 -2.87
N TRP A 455 -1.02 18.73 -3.88
CA TRP A 455 0.15 17.86 -3.68
C TRP A 455 1.27 18.68 -3.03
N ASN A 456 1.56 18.38 -1.78
CA ASN A 456 2.72 18.91 -1.07
C ASN A 456 3.70 17.76 -0.81
N PRO A 457 5.01 17.96 -1.06
CA PRO A 457 6.01 16.94 -0.71
C PRO A 457 5.95 16.63 0.79
N MET A 458 6.18 15.38 1.14
CA MET A 458 6.31 14.96 2.54
C MET A 458 7.59 15.61 3.11
N LYS A 459 7.54 16.05 4.37
CA LYS A 459 8.75 16.44 5.09
C LYS A 459 9.62 15.21 5.30
N LYS A 460 10.80 15.19 4.68
CA LYS A 460 11.69 14.02 4.64
C LYS A 460 12.76 14.02 5.73
N ASP A 461 12.66 14.95 6.69
CA ASP A 461 13.55 14.99 7.84
C ASP A 461 13.08 13.97 8.90
N PRO A 462 13.85 12.88 9.11
CA PRO A 462 13.50 11.85 10.10
C PRO A 462 13.53 12.35 11.55
N PHE A 463 14.05 13.54 11.79
CA PHE A 463 14.15 14.17 13.11
C PHE A 463 13.12 15.28 13.33
N THR A 464 12.20 15.50 12.39
CA THR A 464 11.14 16.52 12.54
C THR A 464 10.33 16.26 13.80
N LYS A 465 10.44 17.17 14.76
CA LYS A 465 9.66 17.11 16.01
C LYS A 465 8.23 17.55 15.74
N ILE A 466 7.28 16.74 16.17
CA ILE A 466 5.87 17.11 16.13
C ILE A 466 5.52 17.96 17.36
N ASN A 467 4.76 19.04 17.16
CA ASN A 467 4.24 19.85 18.25
C ASN A 467 3.03 19.16 18.89
N PHE A 468 3.01 19.03 20.21
CA PHE A 468 1.90 18.42 20.97
C PHE A 468 0.55 19.07 20.65
N GLY A 469 0.48 20.41 20.60
CA GLY A 469 -0.75 21.13 20.22
C GLY A 469 -1.26 20.78 18.82
N SER A 470 -0.36 20.45 17.87
CA SER A 470 -0.75 19.94 16.56
C SER A 470 -1.38 18.55 16.65
N VAL A 471 -0.84 17.68 17.49
CA VAL A 471 -1.42 16.34 17.73
C VAL A 471 -2.83 16.47 18.33
N VAL A 472 -2.97 17.27 19.36
CA VAL A 472 -4.29 17.54 20.00
C VAL A 472 -5.29 18.04 18.96
N ARG A 473 -4.95 19.08 18.20
CA ARG A 473 -5.84 19.67 17.19
C ARG A 473 -6.32 18.67 16.12
N ASN A 474 -5.47 17.72 15.75
CA ASN A 474 -5.80 16.75 14.71
C ASN A 474 -6.51 15.50 15.24
N LEU A 475 -6.39 15.17 16.54
CA LEU A 475 -6.86 13.89 17.08
C LEU A 475 -7.86 14.04 18.23
N TRP A 476 -8.19 15.26 18.67
CA TRP A 476 -9.12 15.46 19.80
C TRP A 476 -10.47 14.80 19.58
N LEU A 477 -11.00 14.86 18.35
CA LEU A 477 -12.31 14.26 18.02
C LEU A 477 -12.29 12.73 18.24
N GLY A 478 -11.27 12.04 17.70
CA GLY A 478 -11.12 10.59 17.90
C GLY A 478 -10.96 10.24 19.37
N THR A 479 -10.15 11.02 20.12
CA THR A 479 -9.97 10.84 21.57
C THR A 479 -11.28 11.02 22.33
N ALA A 480 -12.05 12.06 22.03
CA ALA A 480 -13.35 12.29 22.64
C ALA A 480 -14.36 11.18 22.32
N LEU A 481 -14.40 10.74 21.05
CA LEU A 481 -15.24 9.62 20.63
C LEU A 481 -14.84 8.30 21.29
N GLY A 482 -13.56 8.07 21.53
CA GLY A 482 -13.07 6.91 22.26
C GLY A 482 -13.59 6.86 23.71
N PHE A 483 -13.44 7.96 24.45
CA PHE A 483 -13.96 8.07 25.82
C PHE A 483 -15.49 8.00 25.86
N TYR A 484 -16.17 8.71 24.96
CA TYR A 484 -17.63 8.63 24.88
C TYR A 484 -18.09 7.22 24.52
N GLY A 485 -17.40 6.53 23.62
CA GLY A 485 -17.70 5.15 23.25
C GLY A 485 -17.56 4.19 24.44
N PHE A 486 -16.52 4.33 25.26
CA PHE A 486 -16.40 3.55 26.50
C PHE A 486 -17.57 3.82 27.45
N TYR A 487 -17.89 5.11 27.68
CA TYR A 487 -19.04 5.49 28.51
C TYR A 487 -20.33 4.86 27.96
N PHE A 488 -20.62 5.08 26.68
CA PHE A 488 -21.83 4.59 26.04
C PHE A 488 -21.93 3.06 26.09
N CYS A 489 -20.89 2.34 25.71
CA CYS A 489 -20.90 0.88 25.74
C CYS A 489 -21.01 0.32 27.15
N SER A 490 -20.43 0.97 28.16
CA SER A 490 -20.52 0.50 29.55
C SER A 490 -21.93 0.59 30.13
N PHE A 491 -22.71 1.59 29.72
CA PHE A 491 -24.04 1.82 30.26
C PHE A 491 -25.20 1.35 29.40
N LYS A 492 -25.02 1.40 28.07
CA LYS A 492 -26.08 1.11 27.10
C LYS A 492 -25.94 -0.24 26.40
N THR A 493 -24.71 -0.70 26.19
CA THR A 493 -24.42 -1.95 25.48
C THR A 493 -23.24 -2.70 26.13
N PRO A 494 -23.35 -3.12 27.41
CA PRO A 494 -22.23 -3.69 28.17
C PRO A 494 -21.62 -4.94 27.50
N TYR A 495 -22.41 -5.68 26.72
CA TYR A 495 -21.93 -6.84 25.97
C TYR A 495 -20.93 -6.48 24.88
N PHE A 496 -20.95 -5.26 24.33
CA PHE A 496 -20.06 -4.81 23.28
C PHE A 496 -18.76 -4.17 23.79
N VAL A 497 -18.67 -3.83 25.07
CA VAL A 497 -17.48 -3.17 25.64
C VAL A 497 -16.20 -3.94 25.32
N TRP A 498 -16.18 -5.23 25.59
CA TRP A 498 -15.00 -6.06 25.38
C TRP A 498 -14.65 -6.27 23.91
N GLN A 499 -15.64 -6.36 23.02
CA GLN A 499 -15.43 -6.51 21.58
C GLN A 499 -14.88 -5.23 20.95
N THR A 500 -15.31 -4.08 21.45
CA THR A 500 -14.89 -2.76 20.97
C THR A 500 -13.72 -2.16 21.75
N ALA A 501 -13.38 -2.72 22.92
CA ALA A 501 -12.36 -2.19 23.81
C ALA A 501 -11.01 -1.90 23.14
N PRO A 502 -10.42 -2.75 22.28
CA PRO A 502 -9.16 -2.43 21.61
C PRO A 502 -9.28 -1.19 20.73
N PHE A 503 -10.40 -1.04 20.02
CA PHE A 503 -10.69 0.10 19.17
C PHE A 503 -10.91 1.37 19.98
N LEU A 504 -11.74 1.32 21.01
CA LEU A 504 -12.02 2.44 21.90
C LEU A 504 -10.77 2.88 22.68
N ALA A 505 -9.93 1.94 23.14
CA ALA A 505 -8.65 2.24 23.77
C ALA A 505 -7.68 2.93 22.81
N SER A 506 -7.55 2.45 21.57
CA SER A 506 -6.74 3.10 20.54
C SER A 506 -7.16 4.55 20.33
N LEU A 507 -8.47 4.81 20.23
CA LEU A 507 -9.00 6.16 20.06
C LEU A 507 -8.77 7.03 21.29
N SER A 508 -9.13 6.55 22.49
CA SER A 508 -8.97 7.31 23.74
C SER A 508 -7.52 7.70 24.02
N LEU A 509 -6.58 6.84 23.63
CA LEU A 509 -5.13 7.05 23.79
C LEU A 509 -4.47 7.71 22.57
N SER A 510 -5.21 8.06 21.52
CA SER A 510 -4.65 8.47 20.24
C SER A 510 -3.69 9.66 20.32
N ILE A 511 -4.01 10.70 21.09
CA ILE A 511 -3.13 11.86 21.30
C ILE A 511 -1.81 11.42 21.95
N LEU A 512 -1.88 10.62 23.00
CA LEU A 512 -0.71 10.17 23.74
C LEU A 512 0.17 9.25 22.89
N THR A 513 -0.44 8.23 22.27
CA THR A 513 0.29 7.23 21.46
C THR A 513 0.95 7.85 20.24
N VAL A 514 0.25 8.73 19.51
CA VAL A 514 0.80 9.43 18.35
C VAL A 514 1.93 10.38 18.76
N TYR A 515 1.78 11.10 19.88
CA TYR A 515 2.85 11.98 20.36
C TYR A 515 4.08 11.19 20.81
N LEU A 516 3.92 10.13 21.59
CA LEU A 516 5.04 9.31 22.07
C LEU A 516 5.77 8.58 20.95
N THR A 517 5.03 8.02 20.01
CA THR A 517 5.63 7.28 18.87
C THR A 517 6.32 8.18 17.84
N SER A 518 6.05 9.48 17.86
CA SER A 518 6.81 10.46 17.07
C SER A 518 8.22 10.76 17.60
N LYS A 519 8.54 10.30 18.82
CA LYS A 519 9.87 10.50 19.40
C LYS A 519 10.90 9.57 18.76
N THR A 520 12.15 10.07 18.72
CA THR A 520 13.29 9.27 18.25
C THR A 520 13.54 8.08 19.16
N ILE A 521 13.86 6.95 18.56
CA ILE A 521 14.25 5.74 19.29
C ILE A 521 15.63 5.99 19.90
N PRO A 522 15.80 5.84 21.23
CA PRO A 522 17.10 5.92 21.86
C PRO A 522 18.07 4.89 21.27
N GLU A 523 19.34 5.25 21.15
CA GLU A 523 20.35 4.45 20.47
C GLU A 523 20.47 3.03 21.04
N ARG A 524 20.39 2.90 22.36
CA ARG A 524 20.37 1.60 23.07
C ARG A 524 19.24 0.65 22.63
N TRP A 525 18.13 1.17 22.10
CA TRP A 525 16.99 0.37 21.65
C TRP A 525 17.02 0.07 20.15
N ARG A 526 17.80 0.82 19.36
CA ARG A 526 17.89 0.62 17.89
C ARG A 526 18.41 -0.76 17.50
N GLN A 527 19.21 -1.39 18.35
CA GLN A 527 19.75 -2.73 18.12
C GLN A 527 18.76 -3.85 18.43
N TRP A 528 17.76 -3.60 19.30
CA TRP A 528 16.81 -4.60 19.78
C TRP A 528 15.56 -4.74 18.90
N ILE A 529 15.25 -3.72 18.14
CA ILE A 529 14.09 -3.59 17.30
C ILE A 529 14.53 -3.47 15.83
#